data_fdd3424dca9ed52c1b1363019d3490ec
#
_entry.id   fdd3424dca9ed52c1b1363019d3490ec
#
_cell.length_a   1.000
_cell.length_b   1.000
_cell.length_c   1.000
_cell.angle_alpha   90.00
_cell.angle_beta   90.00
_cell.angle_gamma   90.00
#
_symmetry.space_group_name_H-M   'P 1'
#
loop_
_entity.id
_entity.type
_entity.pdbx_description
1 polymer ?
#
loop_
_entity_poly.entity_id
_entity_poly.type
_entity_poly.pdbx_seq_one_letter_code
_entity_poly.pdbx_strand_id
1 'polypeptide(L)'
;MFNKITTRFENHEKHLKNKILSLLDVSYIKEKVPEYKKIDIKIFKDIPGFKLVPHSDRQEHKAFIMINLINNVNSTSFYDINKNFLCEGSGKKNSGIFHLLHTRPHIMHAIENTSNKNRYTTIAFIK
;
A
#
# COMPACT_ATOMS: atom_id res chain seq x y z
N MET A 1 1.75 6.13 -12.09
CA MET A 1 1.81 6.49 -10.67
C MET A 1 0.43 6.37 -10.04
N PHE A 2 0.33 6.25 -8.73
CA PHE A 2 -0.93 6.18 -8.01
C PHE A 2 -1.75 7.47 -8.17
N ASN A 3 -3.07 7.32 -8.30
CA ASN A 3 -3.99 8.44 -8.25
C ASN A 3 -4.29 8.81 -6.81
N LYS A 4 -3.91 10.00 -6.40
CA LYS A 4 -4.24 10.52 -5.08
C LYS A 4 -5.67 11.02 -5.03
N ILE A 5 -6.24 11.11 -3.82
CA ILE A 5 -7.45 11.87 -3.57
C ILE A 5 -7.16 13.35 -3.82
N THR A 6 -8.07 14.04 -4.48
CA THR A 6 -7.84 15.41 -4.95
C THR A 6 -7.63 16.42 -3.82
N THR A 7 -7.01 17.56 -4.13
CA THR A 7 -6.65 18.61 -3.17
C THR A 7 -7.85 19.17 -2.39
N ARG A 8 -9.07 19.18 -2.97
CA ARG A 8 -10.26 19.63 -2.26
C ARG A 8 -10.58 18.85 -0.99
N PHE A 9 -9.96 17.68 -0.81
CA PHE A 9 -10.12 16.83 0.37
C PHE A 9 -8.94 16.91 1.34
N GLU A 10 -8.01 17.83 1.15
CA GLU A 10 -6.76 17.86 1.95
C GLU A 10 -7.00 17.88 3.47
N ASN A 11 -7.93 18.70 3.97
CA ASN A 11 -8.20 18.74 5.40
C ASN A 11 -8.77 17.43 5.93
N HIS A 12 -9.66 16.80 5.18
CA HIS A 12 -10.21 15.50 5.51
C HIS A 12 -9.16 14.41 5.39
N GLU A 13 -8.32 14.51 4.36
CA GLU A 13 -7.21 13.58 4.16
C GLU A 13 -6.25 13.59 5.35
N LYS A 14 -5.87 14.77 5.83
CA LYS A 14 -4.98 14.90 7.00
C LYS A 14 -5.60 14.27 8.25
N HIS A 15 -6.86 14.56 8.52
CA HIS A 15 -7.59 13.99 9.65
C HIS A 15 -7.65 12.47 9.55
N LEU A 16 -7.99 11.95 8.37
CA LEU A 16 -8.06 10.52 8.11
C LEU A 16 -6.69 9.84 8.26
N LYS A 17 -5.63 10.46 7.76
CA LYS A 17 -4.26 9.95 7.92
C LYS A 17 -3.88 9.84 9.40
N ASN A 18 -4.18 10.86 10.20
CA ASN A 18 -3.90 10.85 11.62
C ASN A 18 -4.67 9.74 12.34
N LYS A 19 -5.91 9.53 11.96
CA LYS A 19 -6.74 8.46 12.52
C LYS A 19 -6.18 7.08 12.14
N ILE A 20 -5.81 6.88 10.89
CA ILE A 20 -5.18 5.64 10.43
C ILE A 20 -3.90 5.38 11.22
N LEU A 21 -3.05 6.39 11.36
CA LEU A 21 -1.80 6.26 12.12
C LEU A 21 -2.07 5.84 13.57
N SER A 22 -3.10 6.39 14.20
CA SER A 22 -3.46 6.05 15.59
C SER A 22 -3.96 4.60 15.74
N LEU A 23 -4.44 3.99 14.67
CA LEU A 23 -4.94 2.61 14.66
C LEU A 23 -3.87 1.58 14.29
N LEU A 24 -2.72 2.01 13.79
CA LEU A 24 -1.62 1.11 13.48
C LEU A 24 -0.99 0.56 14.74
N ASP A 25 -0.63 -0.72 14.73
CA ASP A 25 0.15 -1.34 15.80
C ASP A 25 1.63 -0.94 15.65
N VAL A 26 1.97 0.20 16.24
CA VAL A 26 3.33 0.74 16.17
C VAL A 26 4.33 -0.18 16.87
N SER A 27 3.92 -0.88 17.92
CA SER A 27 4.78 -1.86 18.61
C SER A 27 5.19 -3.00 17.68
N TYR A 28 4.25 -3.51 16.90
CA TYR A 28 4.52 -4.54 15.90
C TYR A 28 5.45 -4.03 14.79
N ILE A 29 5.22 -2.82 14.31
CA ILE A 29 6.09 -2.19 13.30
C ILE A 29 7.51 -2.07 13.84
N LYS A 30 7.67 -1.60 15.07
CA LYS A 30 8.98 -1.44 15.71
C LYS A 30 9.69 -2.77 15.91
N GLU A 31 8.93 -3.82 16.21
CA GLU A 31 9.48 -5.18 16.31
C GLU A 31 10.05 -5.67 14.97
N LYS A 32 9.31 -5.45 13.87
CA LYS A 32 9.72 -5.90 12.54
C LYS A 32 10.74 -4.99 11.85
N VAL A 33 10.70 -3.71 12.16
CA VAL A 33 11.58 -2.69 11.57
C VAL A 33 12.13 -1.80 12.70
N PRO A 34 13.04 -2.34 13.55
CA PRO A 34 13.50 -1.60 14.75
C PRO A 34 14.11 -0.24 14.46
N GLU A 35 14.74 -0.09 13.30
CA GLU A 35 15.45 1.13 12.89
C GLU A 35 14.56 2.14 12.14
N TYR A 36 13.25 1.94 12.08
CA TYR A 36 12.40 2.89 11.39
C TYR A 36 12.43 4.27 12.06
N LYS A 37 12.33 5.32 11.25
CA LYS A 37 12.37 6.71 11.72
C LYS A 37 11.04 7.43 11.49
N LYS A 38 10.29 7.03 10.47
CA LYS A 38 9.10 7.76 10.05
C LYS A 38 8.09 6.80 9.42
N ILE A 39 6.80 7.07 9.67
CA ILE A 39 5.69 6.41 9.00
C ILE A 39 4.96 7.48 8.19
N ASP A 40 4.91 7.30 6.89
CA ASP A 40 4.27 8.22 5.95
C ASP A 40 3.02 7.57 5.37
N ILE A 41 1.85 8.12 5.67
CA ILE A 41 0.57 7.54 5.26
C ILE A 41 0.06 8.26 4.03
N LYS A 42 -0.31 7.48 3.01
CA LYS A 42 -0.94 7.98 1.79
C LYS A 42 -2.24 7.23 1.53
N ILE A 43 -3.20 7.95 0.95
CA ILE A 43 -4.50 7.40 0.58
C ILE A 43 -4.60 7.47 -0.94
N PHE A 44 -4.98 6.37 -1.55
CA PHE A 44 -5.02 6.24 -3.00
C PHE A 44 -6.43 5.91 -3.49
N LYS A 45 -6.77 6.51 -4.62
CA LYS A 45 -7.93 6.17 -5.43
C LYS A 45 -7.42 5.73 -6.80
N ASP A 46 -7.64 4.49 -7.14
CA ASP A 46 -7.30 3.95 -8.45
C ASP A 46 -8.58 3.81 -9.28
N ILE A 47 -8.66 4.57 -10.37
CA ILE A 47 -9.82 4.54 -11.27
C ILE A 47 -9.87 3.22 -12.05
N PRO A 48 -11.04 2.85 -12.63
CA PRO A 48 -11.12 1.70 -13.52
C PRO A 48 -10.08 1.77 -14.63
N GLY A 49 -9.38 0.67 -14.87
CA GLY A 49 -8.32 0.59 -15.87
C GLY A 49 -6.96 1.05 -15.42
N PHE A 50 -6.83 1.62 -14.21
CA PHE A 50 -5.51 1.97 -13.68
C PHE A 50 -4.63 0.74 -13.57
N LYS A 51 -3.40 0.86 -14.06
CA LYS A 51 -2.43 -0.23 -14.04
C LYS A 51 -1.06 0.28 -13.63
N LEU A 52 -0.45 -0.41 -12.68
CA LEU A 52 0.93 -0.20 -12.27
C LEU A 52 1.66 -1.52 -12.46
N VAL A 53 2.60 -1.55 -13.40
CA VAL A 53 3.35 -2.76 -13.77
C VAL A 53 4.24 -3.25 -12.63
N PRO A 54 4.70 -4.52 -12.64
CA PRO A 54 5.60 -5.03 -11.61
C PRO A 54 6.83 -4.14 -11.44
N HIS A 55 7.08 -3.72 -10.21
CA HIS A 55 8.19 -2.84 -9.84
C HIS A 55 8.56 -3.04 -8.37
N SER A 56 9.72 -2.56 -7.99
CA SER A 56 10.13 -2.44 -6.59
C SER A 56 10.00 -1.00 -6.13
N ASP A 57 9.72 -0.81 -4.86
CA ASP A 57 9.72 0.52 -4.27
C ASP A 57 11.16 1.04 -4.09
N ARG A 58 11.25 2.34 -3.80
CA ARG A 58 12.54 3.00 -3.58
C ARG A 58 13.22 2.44 -2.34
N GLN A 59 14.55 2.43 -2.35
CA GLN A 59 15.38 1.92 -1.27
C GLN A 59 15.20 2.65 0.06
N GLU A 60 14.71 3.87 0.06
CA GLU A 60 14.41 4.64 1.28
C GLU A 60 13.26 4.07 2.10
N HIS A 61 12.40 3.25 1.48
CA HIS A 61 11.32 2.57 2.20
C HIS A 61 11.84 1.24 2.75
N LYS A 62 11.69 1.03 4.05
CA LYS A 62 12.08 -0.22 4.71
C LYS A 62 10.99 -1.28 4.64
N ALA A 63 9.75 -0.81 4.67
CA ALA A 63 8.56 -1.66 4.59
C ALA A 63 7.36 -0.83 4.14
N PHE A 64 6.28 -1.48 3.78
CA PHE A 64 5.00 -0.81 3.66
C PHE A 64 3.86 -1.70 4.18
N ILE A 65 2.80 -1.05 4.63
CA ILE A 65 1.54 -1.69 5.00
C ILE A 65 0.47 -1.14 4.07
N MET A 66 -0.15 -1.99 3.27
CA MET A 66 -1.27 -1.61 2.41
C MET A 66 -2.56 -2.18 3.00
N ILE A 67 -3.58 -1.34 3.12
CA ILE A 67 -4.89 -1.73 3.68
C ILE A 67 -5.99 -1.32 2.72
N ASN A 68 -6.92 -2.22 2.45
CA ASN A 68 -8.10 -1.91 1.66
C ASN A 68 -9.10 -1.13 2.49
N LEU A 69 -9.52 0.04 2.01
CA LEU A 69 -10.50 0.89 2.69
C LEU A 69 -11.94 0.46 2.42
N ILE A 70 -12.14 -0.25 1.32
CA ILE A 70 -13.42 -0.84 0.91
C ILE A 70 -13.18 -2.26 0.40
N ASN A 71 -14.25 -2.98 0.06
CA ASN A 71 -14.09 -4.23 -0.68
C ASN A 71 -13.66 -3.91 -2.11
N ASN A 72 -12.39 -4.13 -2.42
CA ASN A 72 -11.82 -3.94 -3.74
C ASN A 72 -11.85 -5.27 -4.51
N VAL A 73 -12.13 -5.23 -5.81
CA VAL A 73 -12.07 -6.42 -6.67
C VAL A 73 -10.65 -6.93 -6.77
N ASN A 74 -9.69 -6.00 -6.93
CA ASN A 74 -8.28 -6.33 -7.08
C ASN A 74 -7.49 -5.91 -5.85
N SER A 75 -6.49 -6.71 -5.50
CA SER A 75 -5.48 -6.36 -4.51
C SER A 75 -4.12 -6.21 -5.18
N THR A 76 -3.07 -6.08 -4.37
CA THR A 76 -1.70 -6.04 -4.86
C THR A 76 -1.24 -7.44 -5.22
N SER A 77 -0.64 -7.59 -6.40
CA SER A 77 -0.03 -8.83 -6.86
C SER A 77 1.47 -8.77 -6.68
N PHE A 78 2.09 -9.90 -6.36
CA PHE A 78 3.53 -9.99 -6.14
C PHE A 78 4.18 -10.88 -7.17
N TYR A 79 5.39 -10.48 -7.56
CA TYR A 79 6.18 -11.14 -8.61
C TYR A 79 7.63 -11.30 -8.15
N ASP A 80 8.31 -12.30 -8.68
CA ASP A 80 9.76 -12.42 -8.48
C ASP A 80 10.52 -11.46 -9.40
N ILE A 81 11.84 -11.44 -9.30
CA ILE A 81 12.68 -10.54 -10.10
C ILE A 81 12.59 -10.82 -11.60
N ASN A 82 12.19 -12.02 -12.00
CA ASN A 82 11.99 -12.41 -13.39
C ASN A 82 10.55 -12.13 -13.87
N LYS A 83 9.75 -11.44 -13.05
CA LYS A 83 8.35 -11.10 -13.32
C LYS A 83 7.41 -12.31 -13.37
N ASN A 84 7.77 -13.39 -12.69
CA ASN A 84 6.89 -14.53 -12.50
C ASN A 84 5.93 -14.24 -11.34
N PHE A 85 4.64 -14.46 -11.55
CA PHE A 85 3.61 -14.26 -10.53
C PHE A 85 3.84 -15.19 -9.34
N LEU A 86 3.78 -14.65 -8.14
CA LEU A 86 3.91 -15.38 -6.88
C LEU A 86 2.59 -15.55 -6.16
N CYS A 87 1.92 -14.44 -5.87
CA CYS A 87 0.65 -14.44 -5.14
C CYS A 87 -0.04 -13.09 -5.27
N GLU A 88 -1.30 -13.05 -4.85
CA GLU A 88 -2.10 -11.85 -4.76
C GLU A 88 -2.69 -11.74 -3.36
N GLY A 89 -2.75 -10.53 -2.82
CA GLY A 89 -3.40 -10.27 -1.56
C GLY A 89 -4.92 -10.30 -1.66
N SER A 90 -5.59 -10.25 -0.51
CA SER A 90 -7.05 -10.12 -0.46
C SER A 90 -7.45 -8.67 -0.76
N GLY A 91 -8.54 -8.49 -1.51
CA GLY A 91 -9.15 -7.18 -1.74
C GLY A 91 -10.21 -6.79 -0.71
N LYS A 92 -10.44 -7.62 0.30
CA LYS A 92 -11.48 -7.39 1.31
C LYS A 92 -11.20 -6.14 2.14
N LYS A 93 -12.27 -5.41 2.49
CA LYS A 93 -12.19 -4.26 3.40
C LYS A 93 -11.46 -4.63 4.70
N ASN A 94 -10.58 -3.74 5.16
CA ASN A 94 -9.76 -3.90 6.37
C ASN A 94 -8.73 -5.02 6.31
N SER A 95 -8.59 -5.71 5.20
CA SER A 95 -7.48 -6.63 4.97
C SER A 95 -6.30 -5.88 4.38
N GLY A 96 -5.09 -6.38 4.58
CA GLY A 96 -3.91 -5.71 4.09
C GLY A 96 -2.70 -6.61 3.97
N ILE A 97 -1.61 -6.00 3.59
CA ILE A 97 -0.32 -6.64 3.34
C ILE A 97 0.76 -5.87 4.07
N PHE A 98 1.61 -6.56 4.80
CA PHE A 98 2.83 -6.02 5.38
C PHE A 98 4.01 -6.57 4.59
N HIS A 99 4.70 -5.71 3.83
CA HIS A 99 5.84 -6.10 3.02
C HIS A 99 7.14 -5.50 3.57
N LEU A 100 8.04 -6.37 4.01
CA LEU A 100 9.37 -5.99 4.51
C LEU A 100 10.35 -5.88 3.33
N LEU A 101 10.53 -4.66 2.81
CA LEU A 101 11.34 -4.43 1.61
C LEU A 101 12.82 -4.69 1.84
N HIS A 102 13.34 -4.39 3.02
CA HIS A 102 14.75 -4.56 3.31
C HIS A 102 15.18 -6.03 3.42
N THR A 103 14.26 -6.94 3.70
CA THR A 103 14.53 -8.38 3.73
C THR A 103 14.18 -9.07 2.42
N ARG A 104 13.37 -8.44 1.59
CA ARG A 104 12.90 -8.98 0.31
C ARG A 104 12.89 -7.94 -0.81
N PRO A 105 14.04 -7.27 -1.07
CA PRO A 105 14.11 -6.17 -2.03
C PRO A 105 13.89 -6.62 -3.48
N HIS A 106 14.05 -7.90 -3.76
CA HIS A 106 13.88 -8.48 -5.09
C HIS A 106 12.44 -8.86 -5.43
N ILE A 107 11.53 -8.80 -4.45
CA ILE A 107 10.11 -9.03 -4.70
C ILE A 107 9.51 -7.76 -5.29
N MET A 108 8.85 -7.90 -6.44
CA MET A 108 8.14 -6.81 -7.09
C MET A 108 6.65 -6.92 -6.84
N HIS A 109 5.96 -5.79 -6.91
CA HIS A 109 4.52 -5.74 -6.77
C HIS A 109 3.88 -4.95 -7.91
N ALA A 110 2.62 -5.24 -8.18
CA ALA A 110 1.84 -4.62 -9.23
C ALA A 110 0.39 -4.45 -8.80
N ILE A 111 -0.29 -3.52 -9.44
CA ILE A 111 -1.71 -3.23 -9.19
C ILE A 111 -2.39 -3.06 -10.54
N GLU A 112 -3.58 -3.64 -10.68
CA GLU A 112 -4.45 -3.37 -11.82
C GLU A 112 -5.90 -3.33 -11.33
N ASN A 113 -6.61 -2.25 -11.62
CA ASN A 113 -8.03 -2.18 -11.33
C ASN A 113 -8.83 -2.62 -12.55
N THR A 114 -9.21 -3.89 -12.58
CA THR A 114 -10.00 -4.48 -13.67
C THR A 114 -11.51 -4.30 -13.49
N SER A 115 -11.94 -3.72 -12.38
CA SER A 115 -13.35 -3.48 -12.08
C SER A 115 -13.86 -2.21 -12.75
N ASN A 116 -15.18 -2.02 -12.74
CA ASN A 116 -15.82 -0.78 -13.20
C ASN A 116 -16.01 0.25 -12.07
N LYS A 117 -15.43 0.01 -10.90
CA LYS A 117 -15.51 0.88 -9.73
C LYS A 117 -14.12 1.36 -9.33
N ASN A 118 -14.07 2.49 -8.62
CA ASN A 118 -12.83 2.97 -8.03
C ASN A 118 -12.34 1.99 -6.95
N ARG A 119 -11.03 1.83 -6.86
CA ARG A 119 -10.36 1.10 -5.82
C ARG A 119 -9.80 2.10 -4.80
N TYR A 120 -9.99 1.85 -3.52
CA TYR A 120 -9.51 2.74 -2.45
C TYR A 120 -8.64 1.97 -1.48
N THR A 121 -7.42 2.45 -1.28
CA THR A 121 -6.45 1.88 -0.34
C THR A 121 -5.75 2.97 0.44
N THR A 122 -5.18 2.59 1.57
CA THR A 122 -4.17 3.39 2.25
C THR A 122 -2.87 2.61 2.32
N ILE A 123 -1.76 3.32 2.21
CA ILE A 123 -0.43 2.72 2.34
C ILE A 123 0.35 3.52 3.39
N ALA A 124 0.86 2.81 4.39
CA ALA A 124 1.81 3.33 5.35
C ALA A 124 3.22 2.95 4.87
N PHE A 125 3.99 3.93 4.42
CA PHE A 125 5.39 3.74 4.04
C PHE A 125 6.25 3.91 5.29
N ILE A 126 7.00 2.89 5.62
CA ILE A 126 7.87 2.85 6.79
C ILE A 126 9.30 3.13 6.35
N LYS A 127 9.82 4.25 6.78
CA LYS A 127 11.11 4.77 6.35
C LYS A 127 12.18 4.72 7.43
#